data_86c14b19d38645377522ab50de419810
#
_entry.id   86c14b19d38645377522ab50de419810
#
_cell.length_a   1.000
_cell.length_b   1.000
_cell.length_c   1.000
_cell.angle_alpha   90.00
_cell.angle_beta   90.00
_cell.angle_gamma   90.00
#
_symmetry.space_group_name_H-M   'P 1'
#
loop_
_entity.id
_entity.type
_entity.pdbx_description
1 polymer ?
#
loop_
_entity_poly.entity_id
_entity_poly.type
_entity_poly.pdbx_seq_one_letter_code
_entity_poly.pdbx_strand_id
1 'polypeptide(L)'
;MDALEDLTKLAGELTNPAVQEWKAAGKKAVGFFCSYVPEEILHAAGILPCRVRAPGCAGTIEADVYLSHLNCTYMRACLQYALDGSYSHLDGLVFTNSCDHVRRIYDILREIRPDDYPLLRLISIPHKSDEDLVSWFGEELTAFKKSIEDTFGVEITGVGLRDAIAVYNQSRDLLRRLYELRKGDKPPISGAEALSVILAGYSLPREQYNDLLRKLLKELESREGISGYRARLMIAGSGGFDDPAYIDVMEELGGLVVTDSLCFGSRGFWEPVQVDDNPMLAIARAYLNRPSCPRMVDKVVERCDFVKQMVRDFNVDGVVFQRMRYCDLWGGQLLSLEKELKESNIPMLSLEREYAMGGAGQLRTRVQAFLERIER
;
A
#
# COMPACT_ATOMS: atom_id res chain seq x y z
N MET A 1 -25.26 -9.71 -3.45
CA MET A 1 -23.99 -9.94 -2.74
C MET A 1 -23.69 -8.69 -1.94
N ASP A 2 -23.16 -8.85 -0.76
CA ASP A 2 -22.71 -7.79 0.14
C ASP A 2 -21.44 -7.16 -0.46
N ALA A 3 -21.31 -5.84 -0.45
CA ALA A 3 -20.14 -5.15 -1.04
C ALA A 3 -18.83 -5.55 -0.35
N LEU A 4 -18.88 -5.89 0.93
CA LEU A 4 -17.72 -6.36 1.67
C LEU A 4 -17.25 -7.74 1.16
N GLU A 5 -18.18 -8.66 0.91
CA GLU A 5 -17.87 -9.99 0.35
C GLU A 5 -17.26 -9.86 -1.05
N ASP A 6 -17.85 -9.01 -1.91
CA ASP A 6 -17.33 -8.72 -3.25
C ASP A 6 -15.89 -8.17 -3.18
N LEU A 7 -15.65 -7.16 -2.36
CA LEU A 7 -14.32 -6.55 -2.20
C LEU A 7 -13.29 -7.53 -1.63
N THR A 8 -13.68 -8.34 -0.64
CA THR A 8 -12.79 -9.35 -0.03
C THR A 8 -12.36 -10.39 -1.05
N LYS A 9 -13.30 -10.87 -1.87
CA LYS A 9 -12.99 -11.82 -2.95
C LYS A 9 -12.05 -11.21 -3.99
N LEU A 10 -12.34 -9.99 -4.45
CA LEU A 10 -11.52 -9.28 -5.43
C LEU A 10 -10.10 -8.99 -4.92
N ALA A 11 -9.93 -8.77 -3.62
CA ALA A 11 -8.63 -8.55 -2.99
C ALA A 11 -7.70 -9.78 -3.02
N GLY A 12 -8.28 -10.98 -2.97
CA GLY A 12 -7.53 -12.25 -2.90
C GLY A 12 -6.83 -12.65 -4.20
N GLU A 13 -7.26 -12.11 -5.34
CA GLU A 13 -6.83 -12.54 -6.67
C GLU A 13 -5.92 -11.48 -7.32
N LEU A 14 -4.80 -11.91 -7.93
CA LEU A 14 -3.94 -11.03 -8.74
C LEU A 14 -4.66 -10.59 -10.01
N THR A 15 -5.31 -11.53 -10.68
CA THR A 15 -6.06 -11.32 -11.92
C THR A 15 -7.54 -11.59 -11.63
N ASN A 16 -8.17 -10.67 -10.92
CA ASN A 16 -9.60 -10.74 -10.60
C ASN A 16 -10.48 -10.51 -11.85
N PRO A 17 -11.79 -10.78 -11.79
CA PRO A 17 -12.69 -10.62 -12.94
C PRO A 17 -12.66 -9.23 -13.57
N ALA A 18 -12.49 -8.15 -12.78
CA ALA A 18 -12.44 -6.79 -13.32
C ALA A 18 -11.16 -6.55 -14.17
N VAL A 19 -10.02 -7.11 -13.75
CA VAL A 19 -8.78 -7.08 -14.56
C VAL A 19 -8.97 -7.89 -15.84
N GLN A 20 -9.61 -9.06 -15.76
CA GLN A 20 -9.88 -9.91 -16.92
C GLN A 20 -10.78 -9.20 -17.94
N GLU A 21 -11.88 -8.59 -17.49
CA GLU A 21 -12.79 -7.80 -18.32
C GLU A 21 -12.08 -6.60 -18.95
N TRP A 22 -11.24 -5.90 -18.17
CA TRP A 22 -10.45 -4.78 -18.64
C TRP A 22 -9.52 -5.17 -19.78
N LYS A 23 -8.81 -6.30 -19.62
CA LYS A 23 -7.91 -6.85 -20.64
C LYS A 23 -8.69 -7.40 -21.86
N ALA A 24 -9.82 -8.05 -21.66
CA ALA A 24 -10.68 -8.53 -22.74
C ALA A 24 -11.23 -7.38 -23.60
N ALA A 25 -11.43 -6.19 -23.03
CA ALA A 25 -11.78 -4.98 -23.74
C ALA A 25 -10.60 -4.33 -24.52
N GLY A 26 -9.43 -5.00 -24.58
CA GLY A 26 -8.22 -4.51 -25.25
C GLY A 26 -7.49 -3.39 -24.53
N LYS A 27 -7.88 -3.07 -23.30
CA LYS A 27 -7.27 -2.00 -22.51
C LYS A 27 -5.98 -2.46 -21.86
N LYS A 28 -5.14 -1.49 -21.47
CA LYS A 28 -3.83 -1.71 -20.87
C LYS A 28 -3.88 -1.73 -19.35
N ALA A 29 -3.03 -2.55 -18.74
CA ALA A 29 -2.82 -2.61 -17.30
C ALA A 29 -1.33 -2.50 -16.98
N VAL A 30 -0.94 -1.66 -16.01
CA VAL A 30 0.47 -1.43 -15.64
C VAL A 30 0.66 -1.65 -14.15
N GLY A 31 1.62 -2.53 -13.82
CA GLY A 31 2.00 -2.83 -12.45
C GLY A 31 2.89 -1.74 -11.85
N PHE A 32 2.70 -1.42 -10.56
CA PHE A 32 3.57 -0.50 -9.84
C PHE A 32 3.98 -1.01 -8.45
N PHE A 33 5.23 -0.79 -8.05
CA PHE A 33 5.81 -1.37 -6.82
C PHE A 33 5.71 -0.48 -5.59
N CYS A 34 5.59 0.81 -5.76
CA CYS A 34 5.70 1.75 -4.64
C CYS A 34 4.54 2.74 -4.62
N SER A 35 4.05 3.07 -3.42
CA SER A 35 3.00 4.09 -3.24
C SER A 35 3.41 5.49 -3.70
N TYR A 36 4.67 5.73 -4.01
CA TYR A 36 5.14 6.99 -4.61
C TYR A 36 4.95 7.05 -6.14
N VAL A 37 4.46 5.99 -6.78
CA VAL A 37 4.04 6.04 -8.19
C VAL A 37 2.66 6.67 -8.25
N PRO A 38 2.46 7.79 -8.96
CA PRO A 38 1.14 8.41 -9.09
C PRO A 38 0.24 7.61 -10.02
N GLU A 39 -0.75 6.96 -9.45
CA GLU A 39 -1.76 6.17 -10.18
C GLU A 39 -2.59 7.07 -11.12
N GLU A 40 -2.78 8.33 -10.77
CA GLU A 40 -3.51 9.33 -11.54
C GLU A 40 -2.95 9.52 -12.95
N ILE A 41 -1.62 9.40 -13.13
CA ILE A 41 -0.99 9.55 -14.46
C ILE A 41 -1.33 8.35 -15.35
N LEU A 42 -1.30 7.13 -14.81
CA LEU A 42 -1.71 5.92 -15.52
C LEU A 42 -3.21 5.95 -15.85
N HIS A 43 -4.02 6.35 -14.87
CA HIS A 43 -5.47 6.46 -15.05
C HIS A 43 -5.84 7.49 -16.13
N ALA A 44 -5.20 8.66 -16.15
CA ALA A 44 -5.41 9.69 -17.18
C ALA A 44 -5.02 9.21 -18.59
N ALA A 45 -4.19 8.19 -18.70
CA ALA A 45 -3.86 7.50 -19.96
C ALA A 45 -4.88 6.41 -20.34
N GLY A 46 -5.94 6.19 -19.55
CA GLY A 46 -6.87 5.08 -19.74
C GLY A 46 -6.29 3.71 -19.40
N ILE A 47 -5.21 3.67 -18.60
CA ILE A 47 -4.50 2.47 -18.19
C ILE A 47 -4.92 2.09 -16.76
N LEU A 48 -5.16 0.81 -16.49
CA LEU A 48 -5.45 0.30 -15.14
C LEU A 48 -4.15 0.20 -14.33
N PRO A 49 -3.97 0.99 -13.25
CA PRO A 49 -2.84 0.81 -12.36
C PRO A 49 -3.08 -0.41 -11.46
N CYS A 50 -2.13 -1.33 -11.42
CA CYS A 50 -2.19 -2.52 -10.57
C CYS A 50 -1.04 -2.49 -9.55
N ARG A 51 -1.33 -2.52 -8.25
CA ARG A 51 -0.28 -2.65 -7.25
C ARG A 51 0.33 -4.04 -7.31
N VAL A 52 1.65 -4.12 -7.55
CA VAL A 52 2.36 -5.40 -7.61
C VAL A 52 2.39 -6.05 -6.22
N ARG A 53 1.91 -7.28 -6.16
CA ARG A 53 1.85 -8.16 -4.99
C ARG A 53 2.14 -9.59 -5.43
N ALA A 54 2.48 -10.47 -4.51
CA ALA A 54 2.70 -11.90 -4.81
C ALA A 54 1.94 -12.80 -3.81
N PRO A 55 0.61 -12.62 -3.62
CA PRO A 55 -0.18 -13.40 -2.68
C PRO A 55 -0.08 -14.90 -3.03
N GLY A 56 0.10 -15.74 -2.01
CA GLY A 56 0.21 -17.19 -2.21
C GLY A 56 1.53 -17.68 -2.82
N CYS A 57 2.53 -16.81 -3.00
CA CYS A 57 3.84 -17.24 -3.50
C CYS A 57 4.47 -18.28 -2.56
N ALA A 58 4.51 -19.54 -3.03
CA ALA A 58 4.96 -20.68 -2.22
C ALA A 58 6.49 -20.85 -2.18
N GLY A 59 7.22 -20.18 -3.05
CA GLY A 59 8.68 -20.27 -3.13
C GLY A 59 9.28 -19.26 -4.09
N THR A 60 10.60 -19.09 -4.04
CA THR A 60 11.34 -18.08 -4.81
C THR A 60 12.52 -18.66 -5.57
N ILE A 61 12.38 -19.91 -6.08
CA ILE A 61 13.49 -20.69 -6.67
C ILE A 61 14.11 -19.96 -7.87
N GLU A 62 13.28 -19.41 -8.77
CA GLU A 62 13.80 -18.67 -9.94
C GLU A 62 14.35 -17.31 -9.55
N ALA A 63 13.69 -16.62 -8.63
CA ALA A 63 14.18 -15.34 -8.12
C ALA A 63 15.52 -15.47 -7.37
N ASP A 64 15.74 -16.58 -6.67
CA ASP A 64 16.95 -16.84 -5.89
C ASP A 64 18.20 -17.07 -6.76
N VAL A 65 18.04 -17.30 -8.05
CA VAL A 65 19.14 -17.30 -9.03
C VAL A 65 19.75 -15.89 -9.17
N TYR A 66 18.93 -14.85 -9.01
CA TYR A 66 19.31 -13.45 -9.24
C TYR A 66 19.41 -12.62 -7.96
N LEU A 67 18.65 -12.98 -6.92
CA LEU A 67 18.62 -12.28 -5.64
C LEU A 67 19.12 -13.17 -4.51
N SER A 68 20.04 -12.66 -3.71
CA SER A 68 20.50 -13.31 -2.49
C SER A 68 19.36 -13.50 -1.49
N HIS A 69 19.45 -14.53 -0.64
CA HIS A 69 18.55 -14.76 0.49
C HIS A 69 18.54 -13.62 1.52
N LEU A 70 19.51 -12.71 1.48
CA LEU A 70 19.56 -11.50 2.30
C LEU A 70 18.70 -10.35 1.74
N ASN A 71 17.96 -10.59 0.67
CA ASN A 71 17.01 -9.63 0.13
C ASN A 71 15.62 -9.79 0.77
N CYS A 72 14.88 -8.68 0.79
CA CYS A 72 13.50 -8.63 1.27
C CYS A 72 12.65 -9.72 0.60
N THR A 73 11.99 -10.57 1.39
CA THR A 73 11.22 -11.71 0.87
C THR A 73 10.01 -11.30 0.06
N TYR A 74 9.43 -10.13 0.32
CA TYR A 74 8.40 -9.55 -0.54
C TYR A 74 8.94 -9.28 -1.95
N MET A 75 10.14 -8.69 -2.06
CA MET A 75 10.73 -8.41 -3.36
C MET A 75 11.18 -9.69 -4.10
N ARG A 76 11.66 -10.69 -3.36
CA ARG A 76 11.97 -12.01 -3.95
C ARG A 76 10.71 -12.69 -4.52
N ALA A 77 9.60 -12.65 -3.77
CA ALA A 77 8.32 -13.18 -4.23
C ALA A 77 7.77 -12.43 -5.46
N CYS A 78 7.89 -11.09 -5.49
CA CYS A 78 7.50 -10.32 -6.67
C CYS A 78 8.38 -10.61 -7.90
N LEU A 79 9.69 -10.82 -7.71
CA LEU A 79 10.56 -11.24 -8.81
C LEU A 79 10.19 -12.65 -9.30
N GLN A 80 9.88 -13.59 -8.39
CA GLN A 80 9.41 -14.93 -8.77
C GLN A 80 8.20 -14.85 -9.70
N TYR A 81 7.20 -14.05 -9.34
CA TYR A 81 5.98 -13.89 -10.15
C TYR A 81 6.23 -13.15 -11.48
N ALA A 82 7.24 -12.29 -11.54
CA ALA A 82 7.64 -11.68 -12.80
C ALA A 82 8.35 -12.68 -13.73
N LEU A 83 9.07 -13.67 -13.18
CA LEU A 83 9.81 -14.67 -13.95
C LEU A 83 8.93 -15.84 -14.41
N ASP A 84 7.99 -16.29 -13.57
CA ASP A 84 7.11 -17.44 -13.85
C ASP A 84 5.87 -17.10 -14.69
N GLY A 85 5.72 -15.83 -15.08
CA GLY A 85 4.62 -15.37 -15.92
C GLY A 85 3.33 -15.01 -15.17
N SER A 86 3.32 -15.01 -13.84
CA SER A 86 2.15 -14.62 -13.04
C SER A 86 1.70 -13.17 -13.31
N TYR A 87 2.61 -12.31 -13.79
CA TYR A 87 2.30 -10.94 -14.20
C TYR A 87 2.09 -10.75 -15.72
N SER A 88 1.88 -11.82 -16.49
CA SER A 88 1.66 -11.75 -17.95
C SER A 88 0.46 -10.91 -18.39
N HIS A 89 -0.47 -10.63 -17.47
CA HIS A 89 -1.61 -9.74 -17.71
C HIS A 89 -1.23 -8.25 -17.72
N LEU A 90 -0.04 -7.88 -17.25
CA LEU A 90 0.45 -6.51 -17.20
C LEU A 90 1.18 -6.13 -18.50
N ASP A 91 0.86 -4.96 -19.04
CA ASP A 91 1.52 -4.38 -20.22
C ASP A 91 2.74 -3.52 -19.84
N GLY A 92 3.11 -3.47 -18.57
CA GLY A 92 4.27 -2.75 -18.09
C GLY A 92 4.45 -2.83 -16.59
N LEU A 93 5.66 -2.48 -16.13
CA LEU A 93 6.03 -2.41 -14.73
C LEU A 93 6.71 -1.08 -14.42
N VAL A 94 6.24 -0.40 -13.38
CA VAL A 94 6.80 0.86 -12.90
C VAL A 94 7.44 0.67 -11.54
N PHE A 95 8.71 0.98 -11.48
CA PHE A 95 9.55 0.90 -10.30
C PHE A 95 9.89 2.29 -9.77
N THR A 96 10.45 2.35 -8.58
CA THR A 96 10.98 3.56 -7.99
C THR A 96 12.33 3.26 -7.33
N ASN A 97 13.15 4.28 -7.15
CA ASN A 97 14.36 4.18 -6.34
C ASN A 97 14.06 4.15 -4.82
N SER A 98 12.91 3.58 -4.43
CA SER A 98 12.43 3.60 -3.03
C SER A 98 13.31 2.82 -2.06
N CYS A 99 13.86 1.68 -2.49
CA CYS A 99 14.88 0.93 -1.76
C CYS A 99 15.73 0.11 -2.77
N ASP A 100 16.86 -0.41 -2.31
CA ASP A 100 17.76 -1.16 -3.18
C ASP A 100 17.15 -2.46 -3.70
N HIS A 101 16.29 -3.10 -2.93
CA HIS A 101 15.60 -4.33 -3.37
C HIS A 101 14.66 -4.06 -4.56
N VAL A 102 13.90 -2.95 -4.56
CA VAL A 102 13.05 -2.56 -5.69
C VAL A 102 13.90 -2.22 -6.92
N ARG A 103 14.99 -1.48 -6.73
CA ARG A 103 15.92 -1.14 -7.83
C ARG A 103 16.52 -2.39 -8.46
N ARG A 104 16.92 -3.37 -7.64
CA ARG A 104 17.50 -4.63 -8.13
C ARG A 104 16.55 -5.41 -9.02
N ILE A 105 15.25 -5.48 -8.68
CA ILE A 105 14.27 -6.15 -9.56
C ILE A 105 14.19 -5.43 -10.91
N TYR A 106 14.18 -4.10 -10.92
CA TYR A 106 14.19 -3.34 -12.18
C TYR A 106 15.43 -3.66 -13.03
N ASP A 107 16.63 -3.64 -12.43
CA ASP A 107 17.87 -3.92 -13.14
C ASP A 107 17.89 -5.36 -13.69
N ILE A 108 17.45 -6.33 -12.90
CA ILE A 108 17.36 -7.74 -13.29
C ILE A 108 16.40 -7.89 -14.48
N LEU A 109 15.16 -7.41 -14.36
CA LEU A 109 14.16 -7.58 -15.43
C LEU A 109 14.58 -6.88 -16.72
N ARG A 110 15.20 -5.70 -16.63
CA ARG A 110 15.74 -4.98 -17.79
C ARG A 110 16.80 -5.78 -18.53
N GLU A 111 17.60 -6.56 -17.82
CA GLU A 111 18.69 -7.35 -18.40
C GLU A 111 18.20 -8.69 -18.95
N ILE A 112 17.32 -9.41 -18.21
CA ILE A 112 16.99 -10.80 -18.54
C ILE A 112 15.61 -10.97 -19.21
N ARG A 113 14.77 -9.94 -19.16
CA ARG A 113 13.40 -9.92 -19.71
C ARG A 113 13.07 -8.58 -20.40
N PRO A 114 13.94 -8.07 -21.28
CA PRO A 114 13.79 -6.72 -21.86
C PRO A 114 12.50 -6.57 -22.68
N ASP A 115 11.99 -7.65 -23.26
CA ASP A 115 10.86 -7.63 -24.19
C ASP A 115 9.52 -8.04 -23.53
N ASP A 116 9.54 -8.52 -22.28
CA ASP A 116 8.31 -9.03 -21.61
C ASP A 116 7.33 -7.88 -21.27
N TYR A 117 7.86 -6.69 -21.02
CA TYR A 117 7.06 -5.54 -20.61
C TYR A 117 7.33 -4.34 -21.53
N PRO A 118 6.39 -3.95 -22.41
CA PRO A 118 6.52 -2.78 -23.29
C PRO A 118 6.89 -1.49 -22.53
N LEU A 119 6.36 -1.30 -21.33
CA LEU A 119 6.74 -0.22 -20.41
C LEU A 119 7.50 -0.80 -19.22
N LEU A 120 8.82 -0.69 -19.20
CA LEU A 120 9.64 -0.98 -18.03
C LEU A 120 10.33 0.32 -17.60
N ARG A 121 9.81 0.96 -16.55
CA ARG A 121 10.23 2.30 -16.14
C ARG A 121 10.62 2.36 -14.68
N LEU A 122 11.76 3.01 -14.37
CA LEU A 122 12.14 3.42 -13.03
C LEU A 122 11.92 4.93 -12.89
N ILE A 123 11.13 5.34 -11.90
CA ILE A 123 10.91 6.73 -11.52
C ILE A 123 11.85 7.07 -10.36
N SER A 124 12.64 8.12 -10.53
CA SER A 124 13.49 8.65 -9.49
C SER A 124 12.67 9.57 -8.55
N ILE A 125 12.72 9.31 -7.26
CA ILE A 125 11.99 10.07 -6.26
C ILE A 125 13.01 10.72 -5.32
N PRO A 126 12.90 12.01 -4.99
CA PRO A 126 13.76 12.66 -4.02
C PRO A 126 13.68 12.01 -2.63
N HIS A 127 14.71 12.17 -1.82
CA HIS A 127 14.74 11.72 -0.43
C HIS A 127 14.26 12.78 0.57
N LYS A 128 13.90 13.97 0.08
CA LYS A 128 13.36 15.13 0.81
C LYS A 128 12.21 15.74 0.03
N SER A 129 11.53 16.71 0.62
CA SER A 129 10.30 17.30 0.08
C SER A 129 10.25 18.83 0.09
N ASP A 130 11.40 19.50 -0.02
CA ASP A 130 11.44 20.96 -0.25
C ASP A 130 10.91 21.33 -1.65
N GLU A 131 10.58 22.60 -1.88
CA GLU A 131 9.94 23.05 -3.13
C GLU A 131 10.82 22.87 -4.38
N ASP A 132 12.14 22.93 -4.25
CA ASP A 132 13.05 22.67 -5.37
C ASP A 132 12.94 21.18 -5.78
N LEU A 133 12.85 20.28 -4.80
CA LEU A 133 12.68 18.85 -5.03
C LEU A 133 11.26 18.50 -5.48
N VAL A 134 10.25 19.24 -5.09
CA VAL A 134 8.89 19.12 -5.66
C VAL A 134 8.92 19.47 -7.15
N SER A 135 9.57 20.56 -7.52
CA SER A 135 9.72 20.96 -8.93
C SER A 135 10.47 19.91 -9.73
N TRP A 136 11.62 19.46 -9.21
CA TRP A 136 12.40 18.40 -9.84
C TRP A 136 11.61 17.09 -10.01
N PHE A 137 10.84 16.69 -9.00
CA PHE A 137 9.98 15.51 -9.10
C PHE A 137 8.86 15.71 -10.12
N GLY A 138 8.33 16.93 -10.26
CA GLY A 138 7.39 17.29 -11.33
C GLY A 138 7.96 17.07 -12.73
N GLU A 139 9.25 17.37 -12.95
CA GLU A 139 9.96 17.09 -14.19
C GLU A 139 10.11 15.57 -14.43
N GLU A 140 10.46 14.80 -13.40
CA GLU A 140 10.57 13.35 -13.48
C GLU A 140 9.20 12.71 -13.79
N LEU A 141 8.10 13.22 -13.19
CA LEU A 141 6.75 12.78 -13.51
C LEU A 141 6.32 13.17 -14.92
N THR A 142 6.79 14.30 -15.43
CA THR A 142 6.57 14.71 -16.84
C THR A 142 7.30 13.77 -17.80
N ALA A 143 8.51 13.36 -17.46
CA ALA A 143 9.24 12.34 -18.23
C ALA A 143 8.55 10.96 -18.15
N PHE A 144 7.99 10.61 -17.00
CA PHE A 144 7.18 9.39 -16.85
C PHE A 144 5.90 9.44 -17.70
N LYS A 145 5.16 10.55 -17.65
CA LYS A 145 4.00 10.80 -18.54
C LYS A 145 4.39 10.56 -20.00
N LYS A 146 5.47 11.18 -20.45
CA LYS A 146 5.96 11.04 -21.84
C LYS A 146 6.28 9.58 -22.18
N SER A 147 6.91 8.83 -21.28
CA SER A 147 7.21 7.40 -21.53
C SER A 147 5.94 6.55 -21.72
N ILE A 148 4.84 6.88 -21.02
CA ILE A 148 3.54 6.23 -21.21
C ILE A 148 2.97 6.59 -22.59
N GLU A 149 2.98 7.87 -22.94
CA GLU A 149 2.46 8.36 -24.23
C GLU A 149 3.20 7.71 -25.40
N ASP A 150 4.53 7.69 -25.35
CA ASP A 150 5.39 7.11 -26.39
C ASP A 150 5.19 5.58 -26.50
N THR A 151 4.99 4.88 -25.38
CA THR A 151 4.87 3.41 -25.37
C THR A 151 3.48 2.95 -25.86
N PHE A 152 2.43 3.62 -25.44
CA PHE A 152 1.05 3.17 -25.69
C PHE A 152 0.31 3.96 -26.76
N GLY A 153 0.91 5.01 -27.32
CA GLY A 153 0.30 5.84 -28.35
C GLY A 153 -0.91 6.63 -27.88
N VAL A 154 -0.90 7.05 -26.61
CA VAL A 154 -1.97 7.81 -25.95
C VAL A 154 -1.52 9.23 -25.67
N GLU A 155 -2.48 10.14 -25.44
CA GLU A 155 -2.22 11.51 -24.98
C GLU A 155 -2.77 11.72 -23.57
N ILE A 156 -1.93 12.23 -22.65
CA ILE A 156 -2.33 12.58 -21.29
C ILE A 156 -2.45 14.09 -21.18
N THR A 157 -3.68 14.59 -21.21
CA THR A 157 -3.95 16.02 -21.15
C THR A 157 -4.01 16.56 -19.71
N GLY A 158 -3.84 17.88 -19.55
CA GLY A 158 -4.01 18.53 -18.25
C GLY A 158 -5.44 18.41 -17.70
N VAL A 159 -6.45 18.32 -18.57
CA VAL A 159 -7.85 18.05 -18.20
C VAL A 159 -7.97 16.62 -17.67
N GLY A 160 -7.48 15.64 -18.43
CA GLY A 160 -7.48 14.22 -18.00
C GLY A 160 -6.77 13.99 -16.68
N LEU A 161 -5.67 14.71 -16.39
CA LEU A 161 -5.00 14.65 -15.09
C LEU A 161 -5.87 15.22 -13.97
N ARG A 162 -6.57 16.33 -14.18
CA ARG A 162 -7.50 16.90 -13.19
C ARG A 162 -8.66 15.96 -12.90
N ASP A 163 -9.22 15.35 -13.94
CA ASP A 163 -10.32 14.38 -13.80
C ASP A 163 -9.84 13.13 -13.03
N ALA A 164 -8.66 12.61 -13.35
CA ALA A 164 -8.04 11.51 -12.62
C ALA A 164 -7.82 11.86 -11.13
N ILE A 165 -7.26 13.04 -10.82
CA ILE A 165 -7.10 13.52 -9.44
C ILE A 165 -8.45 13.56 -8.71
N ALA A 166 -9.51 14.07 -9.37
CA ALA A 166 -10.84 14.14 -8.76
C ALA A 166 -11.38 12.76 -8.40
N VAL A 167 -11.28 11.78 -9.31
CA VAL A 167 -11.71 10.40 -9.09
C VAL A 167 -10.90 9.73 -7.97
N TYR A 168 -9.59 9.92 -7.92
CA TYR A 168 -8.74 9.37 -6.84
C TYR A 168 -8.96 10.06 -5.50
N ASN A 169 -9.23 11.36 -5.49
CA ASN A 169 -9.62 12.07 -4.26
C ASN A 169 -10.96 11.59 -3.70
N GLN A 170 -11.91 11.20 -4.56
CA GLN A 170 -13.13 10.52 -4.11
C GLN A 170 -12.81 9.20 -3.39
N SER A 171 -11.90 8.38 -3.93
CA SER A 171 -11.45 7.15 -3.25
C SER A 171 -10.82 7.45 -1.90
N ARG A 172 -9.96 8.47 -1.83
CA ARG A 172 -9.30 8.90 -0.59
C ARG A 172 -10.33 9.34 0.45
N ASP A 173 -11.34 10.11 0.05
CA ASP A 173 -12.41 10.54 0.94
C ASP A 173 -13.24 9.36 1.46
N LEU A 174 -13.67 8.46 0.56
CA LEU A 174 -14.45 7.27 0.92
C LEU A 174 -13.68 6.36 1.88
N LEU A 175 -12.37 6.14 1.65
CA LEU A 175 -11.51 5.37 2.57
C LEU A 175 -11.31 6.06 3.91
N ARG A 176 -11.17 7.39 3.95
CA ARG A 176 -11.12 8.11 5.21
C ARG A 176 -12.44 7.97 5.98
N ARG A 177 -13.58 8.07 5.30
CA ARG A 177 -14.90 7.81 5.92
C ARG A 177 -15.00 6.39 6.49
N LEU A 178 -14.46 5.38 5.78
CA LEU A 178 -14.35 4.02 6.31
C LEU A 178 -13.53 3.99 7.62
N TYR A 179 -12.42 4.71 7.66
CA TYR A 179 -11.59 4.80 8.86
C TYR A 179 -12.28 5.56 10.00
N GLU A 180 -13.05 6.61 9.72
CA GLU A 180 -13.83 7.31 10.74
C GLU A 180 -14.81 6.39 11.47
N LEU A 181 -15.44 5.44 10.77
CA LEU A 181 -16.32 4.44 11.40
C LEU A 181 -15.56 3.51 12.38
N ARG A 182 -14.26 3.40 12.26
CA ARG A 182 -13.40 2.56 13.11
C ARG A 182 -12.91 3.26 14.38
N LYS A 183 -13.21 4.55 14.54
CA LYS A 183 -12.87 5.32 15.76
C LYS A 183 -13.80 5.02 16.93
N GLY A 184 -15.04 4.66 16.67
CA GLY A 184 -16.03 4.34 17.70
C GLY A 184 -15.70 3.09 18.52
N ASP A 185 -16.36 2.94 19.66
CA ASP A 185 -16.15 1.79 20.57
C ASP A 185 -16.59 0.45 19.97
N LYS A 186 -17.48 0.48 18.99
CA LYS A 186 -17.97 -0.71 18.26
C LYS A 186 -17.80 -0.51 16.76
N PRO A 187 -16.57 -0.64 16.23
CA PRO A 187 -16.33 -0.52 14.80
C PRO A 187 -17.17 -1.54 14.00
N PRO A 188 -17.81 -1.14 12.89
CA PRO A 188 -18.65 -2.06 12.11
C PRO A 188 -17.83 -2.97 11.18
N ILE A 189 -16.51 -2.81 11.13
CA ILE A 189 -15.61 -3.55 10.24
C ILE A 189 -14.31 -3.89 10.97
N SER A 190 -13.81 -5.11 10.78
CA SER A 190 -12.54 -5.56 11.36
C SER A 190 -11.33 -4.97 10.64
N GLY A 191 -10.14 -5.17 11.19
CA GLY A 191 -8.89 -4.76 10.54
C GLY A 191 -8.58 -5.58 9.30
N ALA A 192 -8.84 -6.89 9.35
CA ALA A 192 -8.64 -7.78 8.22
C ALA A 192 -9.61 -7.45 7.05
N GLU A 193 -10.88 -7.22 7.36
CA GLU A 193 -11.87 -6.77 6.39
C GLU A 193 -11.47 -5.42 5.77
N ALA A 194 -11.06 -4.45 6.59
CA ALA A 194 -10.64 -3.13 6.11
C ALA A 194 -9.39 -3.19 5.21
N LEU A 195 -8.42 -4.06 5.54
CA LEU A 195 -7.27 -4.31 4.65
C LEU A 195 -7.73 -4.91 3.32
N SER A 196 -8.64 -5.90 3.34
CA SER A 196 -9.19 -6.49 2.11
C SER A 196 -9.86 -5.44 1.22
N VAL A 197 -10.65 -4.53 1.81
CA VAL A 197 -11.26 -3.41 1.09
C VAL A 197 -10.21 -2.56 0.39
N ILE A 198 -9.13 -2.20 1.07
CA ILE A 198 -8.05 -1.39 0.48
C ILE A 198 -7.33 -2.15 -0.65
N LEU A 199 -7.03 -3.44 -0.41
CA LEU A 199 -6.33 -4.28 -1.39
C LEU A 199 -7.11 -4.46 -2.68
N ALA A 200 -8.44 -4.57 -2.62
CA ALA A 200 -9.30 -4.63 -3.81
C ALA A 200 -9.12 -3.40 -4.72
N GLY A 201 -8.95 -2.22 -4.11
CA GLY A 201 -8.73 -0.96 -4.84
C GLY A 201 -7.43 -0.90 -5.66
N TYR A 202 -6.48 -1.82 -5.41
CA TYR A 202 -5.20 -1.86 -6.13
C TYR A 202 -5.26 -2.60 -7.47
N SER A 203 -6.40 -3.16 -7.84
CA SER A 203 -6.59 -3.88 -9.11
C SER A 203 -7.99 -3.67 -9.71
N LEU A 204 -8.73 -2.68 -9.25
CA LEU A 204 -10.04 -2.31 -9.78
C LEU A 204 -10.00 -0.99 -10.55
N PRO A 205 -10.77 -0.85 -11.65
CA PRO A 205 -11.05 0.45 -12.22
C PRO A 205 -11.57 1.40 -11.15
N ARG A 206 -11.00 2.60 -11.07
CA ARG A 206 -11.18 3.48 -9.91
C ARG A 206 -12.63 3.91 -9.68
N GLU A 207 -13.39 4.13 -10.74
CA GLU A 207 -14.82 4.45 -10.65
C GLU A 207 -15.63 3.29 -10.07
N GLN A 208 -15.39 2.07 -10.55
CA GLN A 208 -16.04 0.86 -10.02
C GLN A 208 -15.69 0.65 -8.54
N TYR A 209 -14.45 0.87 -8.16
CA TYR A 209 -14.02 0.82 -6.77
C TYR A 209 -14.75 1.85 -5.90
N ASN A 210 -14.89 3.09 -6.38
CA ASN A 210 -15.64 4.14 -5.68
C ASN A 210 -17.11 3.79 -5.48
N ASP A 211 -17.74 3.14 -6.47
CA ASP A 211 -19.14 2.70 -6.36
C ASP A 211 -19.29 1.58 -5.32
N LEU A 212 -18.36 0.62 -5.30
CA LEU A 212 -18.33 -0.41 -4.27
C LEU A 212 -18.09 0.16 -2.86
N LEU A 213 -17.19 1.15 -2.73
CA LEU A 213 -16.96 1.83 -1.44
C LEU A 213 -18.21 2.57 -0.94
N ARG A 214 -18.94 3.27 -1.84
CA ARG A 214 -20.21 3.96 -1.45
C ARG A 214 -21.25 2.95 -0.96
N LYS A 215 -21.37 1.82 -1.68
CA LYS A 215 -22.27 0.73 -1.30
C LYS A 215 -21.88 0.16 0.05
N LEU A 216 -20.60 -0.17 0.25
CA LEU A 216 -20.06 -0.67 1.51
C LEU A 216 -20.34 0.28 2.68
N LEU A 217 -20.03 1.56 2.54
CA LEU A 217 -20.26 2.54 3.61
C LEU A 217 -21.73 2.58 4.03
N LYS A 218 -22.66 2.50 3.08
CA LYS A 218 -24.09 2.44 3.37
C LYS A 218 -24.49 1.15 4.09
N GLU A 219 -23.93 0.01 3.72
CA GLU A 219 -24.16 -1.29 4.38
C GLU A 219 -23.64 -1.27 5.83
N LEU A 220 -22.46 -0.65 6.06
CA LEU A 220 -21.85 -0.54 7.38
C LEU A 220 -22.65 0.34 8.36
N GLU A 221 -23.47 1.28 7.88
CA GLU A 221 -24.35 2.10 8.74
C GLU A 221 -25.36 1.26 9.55
N SER A 222 -25.76 0.10 9.01
CA SER A 222 -26.72 -0.81 9.64
C SER A 222 -26.09 -2.07 10.25
N ARG A 223 -24.78 -2.24 10.06
CA ARG A 223 -24.05 -3.42 10.55
C ARG A 223 -23.82 -3.31 12.05
N GLU A 224 -24.07 -4.40 12.77
CA GLU A 224 -23.74 -4.49 14.18
C GLU A 224 -22.22 -4.33 14.38
N GLY A 225 -21.84 -3.44 15.29
CA GLY A 225 -20.42 -3.17 15.56
C GLY A 225 -19.78 -4.26 16.41
N ILE A 226 -18.48 -4.47 16.17
CA ILE A 226 -17.65 -5.47 16.85
C ILE A 226 -17.48 -5.06 18.32
N SER A 227 -17.71 -6.01 19.22
CA SER A 227 -17.56 -5.83 20.67
C SER A 227 -16.86 -7.03 21.30
N GLY A 228 -16.47 -6.92 22.57
CA GLY A 228 -15.81 -8.03 23.29
C GLY A 228 -14.33 -8.22 22.97
N TYR A 229 -13.72 -7.29 22.26
CA TYR A 229 -12.27 -7.27 22.09
C TYR A 229 -11.55 -6.83 23.38
N ARG A 230 -10.31 -7.30 23.57
CA ARG A 230 -9.48 -7.03 24.76
C ARG A 230 -8.72 -5.71 24.63
N ALA A 231 -8.28 -5.37 23.42
CA ALA A 231 -7.49 -4.17 23.15
C ALA A 231 -7.67 -3.69 21.70
N ARG A 232 -7.49 -2.40 21.50
CA ARG A 232 -7.46 -1.73 20.18
C ARG A 232 -6.04 -1.62 19.70
N LEU A 233 -5.75 -2.15 18.52
CA LEU A 233 -4.41 -2.20 17.96
C LEU A 233 -4.25 -1.31 16.73
N MET A 234 -3.04 -0.81 16.53
CA MET A 234 -2.59 -0.18 15.30
C MET A 234 -1.46 -1.00 14.70
N ILE A 235 -1.45 -1.16 13.36
CA ILE A 235 -0.30 -1.76 12.66
C ILE A 235 0.54 -0.65 12.02
N ALA A 236 1.85 -0.69 12.28
CA ALA A 236 2.82 0.20 11.66
C ALA A 236 3.96 -0.60 11.02
N GLY A 237 4.69 -0.01 10.08
CA GLY A 237 5.93 -0.62 9.58
C GLY A 237 6.04 -0.77 8.07
N SER A 238 6.73 -1.85 7.64
CA SER A 238 7.19 -2.00 6.27
C SER A 238 6.08 -2.33 5.25
N GLY A 239 6.41 -2.14 3.98
CA GLY A 239 5.56 -2.57 2.85
C GLY A 239 5.46 -4.10 2.73
N GLY A 240 4.71 -4.56 1.72
CA GLY A 240 4.41 -5.99 1.56
C GLY A 240 3.49 -6.53 2.66
N PHE A 241 2.60 -5.67 3.19
CA PHE A 241 1.58 -6.04 4.15
C PHE A 241 0.23 -6.12 3.41
N ASP A 242 0.02 -7.22 2.74
CA ASP A 242 -1.12 -7.47 1.86
C ASP A 242 -1.77 -8.84 2.11
N ASP A 243 -1.60 -9.35 3.33
CA ASP A 243 -2.20 -10.60 3.80
C ASP A 243 -3.13 -10.31 4.99
N PRO A 244 -4.46 -10.27 4.78
CA PRO A 244 -5.44 -10.08 5.85
C PRO A 244 -5.36 -11.16 6.94
N ALA A 245 -4.97 -12.38 6.60
CA ALA A 245 -4.85 -13.47 7.58
C ALA A 245 -3.83 -13.17 8.69
N TYR A 246 -2.86 -12.29 8.43
CA TYR A 246 -1.93 -11.84 9.46
C TYR A 246 -2.64 -10.98 10.54
N ILE A 247 -3.66 -10.22 10.13
CA ILE A 247 -4.51 -9.45 11.05
C ILE A 247 -5.50 -10.39 11.77
N ASP A 248 -6.09 -11.36 11.05
CA ASP A 248 -7.02 -12.32 11.63
C ASP A 248 -6.42 -13.02 12.86
N VAL A 249 -5.14 -13.41 12.79
CA VAL A 249 -4.44 -14.01 13.95
C VAL A 249 -4.46 -13.09 15.18
N MET A 250 -4.37 -11.77 15.01
CA MET A 250 -4.43 -10.82 16.11
C MET A 250 -5.86 -10.64 16.62
N GLU A 251 -6.83 -10.58 15.72
CA GLU A 251 -8.23 -10.38 16.04
C GLU A 251 -8.88 -11.61 16.69
N GLU A 252 -8.50 -12.83 16.28
CA GLU A 252 -8.87 -14.08 16.95
C GLU A 252 -8.41 -14.16 18.41
N LEU A 253 -7.33 -13.45 18.77
CA LEU A 253 -6.81 -13.36 20.12
C LEU A 253 -7.45 -12.23 20.95
N GLY A 254 -8.34 -11.45 20.31
CA GLY A 254 -9.05 -10.32 20.90
C GLY A 254 -8.38 -8.96 20.71
N GLY A 255 -7.41 -8.86 19.84
CA GLY A 255 -6.76 -7.58 19.50
C GLY A 255 -7.36 -6.94 18.26
N LEU A 256 -8.42 -6.11 18.40
CA LEU A 256 -9.07 -5.46 17.27
C LEU A 256 -8.14 -4.42 16.60
N VAL A 257 -7.76 -4.63 15.35
CA VAL A 257 -6.95 -3.69 14.58
C VAL A 257 -7.85 -2.58 14.02
N VAL A 258 -7.71 -1.37 14.56
CA VAL A 258 -8.60 -0.24 14.23
C VAL A 258 -7.99 0.77 13.27
N THR A 259 -6.67 0.79 13.11
CA THR A 259 -5.96 1.70 12.20
C THR A 259 -4.58 1.17 11.85
N ASP A 260 -3.91 1.85 10.92
CA ASP A 260 -2.56 1.49 10.48
C ASP A 260 -1.72 2.72 10.07
N SER A 261 -0.42 2.48 9.86
CA SER A 261 0.50 3.37 9.15
C SER A 261 1.29 2.57 8.12
N LEU A 262 0.58 2.05 7.10
CA LEU A 262 1.14 1.19 6.07
C LEU A 262 1.06 1.83 4.69
N CYS A 263 2.00 1.52 3.80
CA CYS A 263 1.91 1.96 2.39
C CYS A 263 0.89 1.13 1.57
N PHE A 264 0.43 0.01 2.10
CA PHE A 264 -0.74 -0.75 1.63
C PHE A 264 -2.03 -0.36 2.36
N GLY A 265 -1.98 0.66 3.19
CA GLY A 265 -3.06 1.15 4.03
C GLY A 265 -3.14 2.68 4.03
N SER A 266 -3.34 3.26 5.22
CA SER A 266 -3.69 4.66 5.44
C SER A 266 -2.73 5.65 4.77
N ARG A 267 -1.43 5.40 4.74
CA ARG A 267 -0.46 6.31 4.11
C ARG A 267 -0.69 6.52 2.60
N GLY A 268 -1.41 5.62 1.94
CA GLY A 268 -1.74 5.73 0.52
C GLY A 268 -2.85 6.73 0.20
N PHE A 269 -3.78 6.95 1.15
CA PHE A 269 -5.01 7.72 0.91
C PHE A 269 -5.29 8.82 1.95
N TRP A 270 -4.44 9.01 2.95
CA TRP A 270 -4.72 9.94 4.06
C TRP A 270 -4.85 11.38 3.60
N GLU A 271 -3.98 11.82 2.69
CA GLU A 271 -3.96 13.18 2.18
C GLU A 271 -4.49 13.24 0.73
N PRO A 272 -5.41 14.16 0.42
CA PRO A 272 -5.86 14.40 -0.95
C PRO A 272 -4.80 15.16 -1.75
N VAL A 273 -4.85 15.04 -3.07
CA VAL A 273 -4.11 15.93 -3.97
C VAL A 273 -4.87 17.25 -4.09
N GLN A 274 -4.26 18.33 -3.63
CA GLN A 274 -4.82 19.67 -3.79
C GLN A 274 -4.47 20.18 -5.19
N VAL A 275 -5.49 20.37 -6.01
CA VAL A 275 -5.32 20.82 -7.41
C VAL A 275 -5.09 22.33 -7.43
N ASP A 276 -4.00 22.73 -8.08
CA ASP A 276 -3.71 24.10 -8.48
C ASP A 276 -3.71 24.23 -10.02
N ASP A 277 -3.16 25.30 -10.55
CA ASP A 277 -3.08 25.54 -12.00
C ASP A 277 -2.28 24.46 -12.74
N ASN A 278 -1.29 23.85 -12.07
CA ASN A 278 -0.44 22.79 -12.62
C ASN A 278 -0.74 21.44 -11.96
N PRO A 279 -1.58 20.57 -12.56
CA PRO A 279 -1.94 19.29 -11.97
C PRO A 279 -0.74 18.34 -11.78
N MET A 280 0.32 18.45 -12.58
CA MET A 280 1.51 17.63 -12.43
C MET A 280 2.31 18.02 -11.18
N LEU A 281 2.49 19.30 -10.91
CA LEU A 281 3.12 19.80 -9.69
C LEU A 281 2.26 19.51 -8.46
N ALA A 282 0.93 19.62 -8.58
CA ALA A 282 0.01 19.25 -7.51
C ALA A 282 0.18 17.77 -7.10
N ILE A 283 0.28 16.86 -8.06
CA ILE A 283 0.59 15.45 -7.84
C ILE A 283 1.97 15.32 -7.17
N ALA A 284 3.02 15.92 -7.74
CA ALA A 284 4.38 15.84 -7.20
C ALA A 284 4.44 16.28 -5.72
N ARG A 285 3.84 17.42 -5.41
CA ARG A 285 3.76 17.97 -4.04
C ARG A 285 3.02 17.05 -3.09
N ALA A 286 1.85 16.55 -3.49
CA ALA A 286 1.06 15.66 -2.66
C ALA A 286 1.79 14.34 -2.38
N TYR A 287 2.44 13.75 -3.39
CA TYR A 287 3.15 12.50 -3.24
C TYR A 287 4.40 12.59 -2.37
N LEU A 288 5.14 13.70 -2.41
CA LEU A 288 6.31 13.90 -1.55
C LEU A 288 5.92 14.27 -0.10
N ASN A 289 4.77 14.92 0.12
CA ASN A 289 4.34 15.39 1.45
C ASN A 289 3.35 14.47 2.16
N ARG A 290 2.91 13.36 1.55
CA ARG A 290 2.06 12.36 2.23
C ARG A 290 2.74 11.75 3.46
N PRO A 291 1.99 11.08 4.37
CA PRO A 291 2.58 10.32 5.47
C PRO A 291 3.68 9.39 4.94
N SER A 292 4.93 9.68 5.33
CA SER A 292 6.09 9.25 4.57
C SER A 292 6.61 7.84 4.90
N CYS A 293 7.34 7.25 3.97
CA CYS A 293 8.20 6.07 4.18
C CYS A 293 9.55 6.53 4.77
N PRO A 294 10.31 5.70 5.51
CA PRO A 294 11.66 6.02 5.99
C PRO A 294 12.66 6.41 4.91
N ARG A 295 12.36 6.16 3.63
CA ARG A 295 13.17 6.69 2.53
C ARG A 295 13.24 8.23 2.49
N MET A 296 12.22 8.92 3.04
CA MET A 296 12.21 10.37 3.22
C MET A 296 12.98 10.70 4.50
N VAL A 297 14.25 11.06 4.33
CA VAL A 297 15.21 11.17 5.44
C VAL A 297 14.95 12.38 6.35
N ASP A 298 14.32 13.41 5.82
CA ASP A 298 13.94 14.64 6.54
C ASP A 298 12.63 14.51 7.33
N LYS A 299 11.87 13.40 7.16
CA LYS A 299 10.53 13.23 7.72
C LYS A 299 10.45 12.24 8.89
N VAL A 300 11.54 12.10 9.68
CA VAL A 300 11.58 11.16 10.81
C VAL A 300 10.57 11.54 11.88
N VAL A 301 10.55 12.83 12.24
CA VAL A 301 9.67 13.36 13.29
C VAL A 301 8.22 13.26 12.86
N GLU A 302 7.90 13.74 11.65
CA GLU A 302 6.53 13.71 11.10
C GLU A 302 5.98 12.27 11.00
N ARG A 303 6.84 11.27 10.71
CA ARG A 303 6.40 9.86 10.73
C ARG A 303 6.02 9.38 12.12
N CYS A 304 6.82 9.72 13.13
CA CYS A 304 6.51 9.38 14.51
C CYS A 304 5.25 10.11 14.98
N ASP A 305 5.12 11.39 14.64
CA ASP A 305 3.94 12.21 14.98
C ASP A 305 2.67 11.66 14.31
N PHE A 306 2.76 11.22 13.06
CA PHE A 306 1.63 10.56 12.37
C PHE A 306 1.19 9.31 13.13
N VAL A 307 2.11 8.45 13.57
CA VAL A 307 1.77 7.26 14.37
C VAL A 307 1.12 7.68 15.70
N LYS A 308 1.70 8.64 16.42
CA LYS A 308 1.13 9.14 17.69
C LYS A 308 -0.25 9.78 17.50
N GLN A 309 -0.48 10.47 16.37
CA GLN A 309 -1.77 11.02 16.01
C GLN A 309 -2.81 9.93 15.79
N MET A 310 -2.47 8.90 15.00
CA MET A 310 -3.36 7.76 14.77
C MET A 310 -3.68 7.00 16.05
N VAL A 311 -2.72 6.85 16.96
CA VAL A 311 -2.95 6.24 18.28
C VAL A 311 -4.01 7.02 19.07
N ARG A 312 -3.91 8.35 19.10
CA ARG A 312 -4.89 9.20 19.80
C ARG A 312 -6.26 9.15 19.14
N ASP A 313 -6.32 9.35 17.81
CA ASP A 313 -7.57 9.50 17.06
C ASP A 313 -8.40 8.22 17.07
N PHE A 314 -7.76 7.07 17.17
CA PHE A 314 -8.41 5.76 17.14
C PHE A 314 -8.46 5.07 18.51
N ASN A 315 -8.12 5.75 19.61
CA ASN A 315 -8.07 5.19 20.96
C ASN A 315 -7.30 3.87 21.01
N VAL A 316 -6.09 3.84 20.45
CA VAL A 316 -5.27 2.63 20.33
C VAL A 316 -4.60 2.34 21.68
N ASP A 317 -4.69 1.09 22.14
CA ASP A 317 -4.05 0.61 23.36
C ASP A 317 -2.60 0.15 23.14
N GLY A 318 -2.28 -0.29 21.91
CA GLY A 318 -0.93 -0.71 21.57
C GLY A 318 -0.64 -0.74 20.07
N VAL A 319 0.63 -0.51 19.74
CA VAL A 319 1.12 -0.51 18.35
C VAL A 319 1.83 -1.83 18.06
N VAL A 320 1.44 -2.51 16.99
CA VAL A 320 2.16 -3.65 16.44
C VAL A 320 3.01 -3.14 15.28
N PHE A 321 4.30 -2.99 15.54
CA PHE A 321 5.26 -2.63 14.50
C PHE A 321 5.73 -3.90 13.80
N GLN A 322 5.45 -4.02 12.51
CA GLN A 322 5.91 -5.14 11.70
C GLN A 322 7.00 -4.70 10.72
N ARG A 323 8.04 -5.51 10.61
CA ARG A 323 9.14 -5.31 9.70
C ARG A 323 9.33 -6.55 8.84
N MET A 324 9.37 -6.36 7.52
CA MET A 324 9.83 -7.40 6.62
C MET A 324 11.32 -7.69 6.92
N ARG A 325 11.69 -8.96 7.02
CA ARG A 325 13.09 -9.35 7.19
C ARG A 325 13.94 -8.73 6.08
N TYR A 326 15.10 -8.20 6.45
CA TYR A 326 16.01 -7.46 5.56
C TYR A 326 15.45 -6.14 5.01
N CYS A 327 14.41 -5.57 5.61
CA CYS A 327 13.96 -4.21 5.29
C CYS A 327 14.81 -3.18 6.03
N ASP A 328 15.86 -2.68 5.39
CA ASP A 328 16.82 -1.73 6.00
C ASP A 328 16.17 -0.41 6.39
N LEU A 329 15.31 0.13 5.53
CA LEU A 329 14.63 1.41 5.79
C LEU A 329 13.82 1.39 7.08
N TRP A 330 12.98 0.36 7.26
CA TRP A 330 12.18 0.22 8.48
C TRP A 330 12.99 -0.34 9.65
N GLY A 331 14.10 -1.04 9.38
CA GLY A 331 15.06 -1.44 10.39
C GLY A 331 15.72 -0.22 11.05
N GLY A 332 16.15 0.75 10.27
CA GLY A 332 16.67 2.02 10.77
C GLY A 332 15.64 2.88 11.49
N GLN A 333 14.39 2.88 11.02
CA GLN A 333 13.30 3.65 11.65
C GLN A 333 12.86 3.08 13.00
N LEU A 334 13.02 1.77 13.23
CA LEU A 334 12.54 1.08 14.43
C LEU A 334 12.99 1.75 15.73
N LEU A 335 14.28 2.05 15.84
CA LEU A 335 14.86 2.64 17.05
C LEU A 335 14.27 4.02 17.38
N SER A 336 14.09 4.86 16.36
CA SER A 336 13.49 6.19 16.54
C SER A 336 12.03 6.10 16.96
N LEU A 337 11.27 5.22 16.32
CA LEU A 337 9.85 5.02 16.63
C LEU A 337 9.68 4.42 18.03
N GLU A 338 10.49 3.42 18.39
CA GLU A 338 10.44 2.79 19.72
C GLU A 338 10.70 3.80 20.83
N LYS A 339 11.71 4.67 20.65
CA LYS A 339 12.02 5.75 21.59
C LYS A 339 10.83 6.69 21.76
N GLU A 340 10.30 7.22 20.66
CA GLU A 340 9.21 8.19 20.65
C GLU A 340 7.92 7.63 21.27
N LEU A 341 7.56 6.37 20.97
CA LEU A 341 6.39 5.72 21.55
C LEU A 341 6.57 5.46 23.04
N LYS A 342 7.78 5.03 23.47
CA LYS A 342 8.11 4.82 24.88
C LYS A 342 8.01 6.11 25.70
N GLU A 343 8.56 7.23 25.17
CA GLU A 343 8.46 8.55 25.80
C GLU A 343 7.01 9.05 25.89
N SER A 344 6.15 8.59 24.98
CA SER A 344 4.71 8.89 24.97
C SER A 344 3.86 7.87 25.74
N ASN A 345 4.47 6.91 26.44
CA ASN A 345 3.81 5.81 27.15
C ASN A 345 2.89 4.96 26.27
N ILE A 346 3.22 4.81 24.99
CA ILE A 346 2.47 3.99 24.02
C ILE A 346 3.14 2.61 23.95
N PRO A 347 2.46 1.52 24.34
CA PRO A 347 3.00 0.17 24.25
C PRO A 347 3.26 -0.23 22.79
N MET A 348 4.41 -0.84 22.51
CA MET A 348 4.73 -1.37 21.19
C MET A 348 5.18 -2.82 21.25
N LEU A 349 4.71 -3.63 20.29
CA LEU A 349 5.20 -4.97 19.97
C LEU A 349 5.95 -4.88 18.62
N SER A 350 7.26 -5.17 18.61
CA SER A 350 8.04 -5.24 17.38
C SER A 350 8.08 -6.67 16.86
N LEU A 351 7.71 -6.88 15.60
CA LEU A 351 7.70 -8.18 14.91
C LEU A 351 8.56 -8.12 13.65
N GLU A 352 9.42 -9.11 13.47
CA GLU A 352 10.07 -9.38 12.19
C GLU A 352 9.35 -10.53 11.50
N ARG A 353 9.06 -10.42 10.20
CA ARG A 353 8.37 -11.44 9.44
C ARG A 353 8.93 -11.64 8.04
N GLU A 354 8.67 -12.79 7.48
CA GLU A 354 8.80 -13.08 6.06
C GLU A 354 7.52 -12.64 5.31
N TYR A 355 7.57 -12.61 3.98
CA TYR A 355 6.39 -12.22 3.18
C TYR A 355 5.28 -13.28 3.27
N ALA A 356 5.61 -14.53 2.95
CA ALA A 356 4.69 -15.62 3.21
C ALA A 356 4.55 -15.86 4.72
N MET A 357 3.33 -16.03 5.18
CA MET A 357 3.06 -16.29 6.60
C MET A 357 3.59 -17.68 7.00
N GLY A 358 4.83 -17.70 7.46
CA GLY A 358 5.43 -18.85 8.15
C GLY A 358 5.41 -18.62 9.66
N GLY A 359 5.12 -19.65 10.45
CA GLY A 359 5.23 -19.54 11.91
C GLY A 359 4.07 -18.82 12.61
N ALA A 360 2.83 -19.04 12.19
CA ALA A 360 1.63 -18.52 12.86
C ALA A 360 1.62 -18.76 14.37
N GLY A 361 2.18 -19.85 14.85
CA GLY A 361 2.30 -20.13 16.29
C GLY A 361 3.17 -19.13 17.04
N GLN A 362 4.32 -18.73 16.48
CA GLN A 362 5.18 -17.72 17.10
C GLN A 362 4.50 -16.35 17.13
N LEU A 363 3.78 -15.98 16.05
CA LEU A 363 2.99 -14.75 16.00
C LEU A 363 1.93 -14.76 17.10
N ARG A 364 1.15 -15.85 17.21
CA ARG A 364 0.11 -16.01 18.23
C ARG A 364 0.67 -15.83 19.64
N THR A 365 1.78 -16.52 19.98
CA THR A 365 2.40 -16.41 21.30
C THR A 365 2.83 -14.99 21.63
N ARG A 366 3.44 -14.29 20.68
CA ARG A 366 3.92 -12.91 20.90
C ARG A 366 2.78 -11.91 21.01
N VAL A 367 1.75 -12.04 20.17
CA VAL A 367 0.55 -11.20 20.24
C VAL A 367 -0.21 -11.46 21.55
N GLN A 368 -0.38 -12.72 21.95
CA GLN A 368 -1.03 -13.08 23.22
C GLN A 368 -0.34 -12.41 24.40
N ALA A 369 0.98 -12.55 24.53
CA ALA A 369 1.75 -11.91 25.60
C ALA A 369 1.68 -10.38 25.56
N PHE A 370 1.58 -9.80 24.38
CA PHE A 370 1.41 -8.35 24.23
C PHE A 370 0.04 -7.89 24.72
N LEU A 371 -1.04 -8.59 24.31
CA LEU A 371 -2.40 -8.30 24.76
C LEU A 371 -2.52 -8.40 26.28
N GLU A 372 -1.99 -9.45 26.90
CA GLU A 372 -1.98 -9.62 28.37
C GLU A 372 -1.29 -8.45 29.09
N ARG A 373 -0.30 -7.82 28.46
CA ARG A 373 0.41 -6.66 29.04
C ARG A 373 -0.38 -5.34 28.91
N ILE A 374 -1.21 -5.19 27.88
CA ILE A 374 -1.93 -3.92 27.58
C ILE A 374 -3.42 -4.00 27.87
N GLU A 375 -3.93 -5.17 28.25
CA GLU A 375 -5.33 -5.39 28.60
C GLU A 375 -5.75 -4.45 29.73
N ARG A 376 -6.90 -3.78 29.57
CA ARG A 376 -7.47 -2.86 30.56
C ARG A 376 -8.34 -3.57 31.58
#